data_f0331a90190047eb6a42dd7fb75a7138
#
_entry.id   f0331a90190047eb6a42dd7fb75a7138
#
_cell.length_a   1.000
_cell.length_b   1.000
_cell.length_c   1.000
_cell.angle_alpha   90.00
_cell.angle_beta   90.00
_cell.angle_gamma   90.00
#
_symmetry.space_group_name_H-M   'P 1'
#
loop_
_entity.id
_entity.type
_entity.pdbx_description
1 polymer ?
#
loop_
_entity_poly.entity_id
_entity_poly.type
_entity_poly.pdbx_seq_one_letter_code
_entity_poly.pdbx_strand_id
1 'polypeptide(L)'
;ITVTDYFLKNGEKYLVIEDSWGQAYGNKGRRFLSETWVRSRFTGAMYFIDWKFEQVQKPRFTFNKVMLYGQKTADIVKLQDVLKFEGLMPTTQQSTGYYGEITRKGVLAFQRKYQVADEAELVALNGKRCGLKTLAVLNKYYS
;
A
#
# COMPACT_ATOMS: atom_id res chain seq x y z
N ILE A 1 2.03 -4.09 27.34
CA ILE A 1 2.31 -3.89 25.91
C ILE A 1 1.18 -4.54 25.12
N THR A 2 0.53 -3.78 24.29
CA THR A 2 -0.57 -4.27 23.44
C THR A 2 -0.18 -4.05 21.97
N VAL A 3 -0.33 -5.09 21.15
CA VAL A 3 -0.22 -4.94 19.69
C VAL A 3 -1.57 -4.44 19.21
N THR A 4 -1.59 -3.27 18.57
CA THR A 4 -2.84 -2.60 18.18
C THR A 4 -3.05 -2.61 16.67
N ASP A 5 -1.98 -2.76 15.88
CA ASP A 5 -2.05 -2.71 14.43
C ASP A 5 -0.77 -3.24 13.77
N TYR A 6 -0.75 -3.30 12.45
CA TYR A 6 0.45 -3.54 11.66
C TYR A 6 0.42 -2.73 10.36
N PHE A 7 1.59 -2.48 9.79
CA PHE A 7 1.72 -1.84 8.48
C PHE A 7 2.89 -2.41 7.70
N LEU A 8 2.89 -2.15 6.39
CA LEU A 8 3.99 -2.48 5.48
C LEU A 8 4.79 -1.23 5.15
N LYS A 9 6.12 -1.33 5.24
CA LYS A 9 7.04 -0.29 4.81
C LYS A 9 8.20 -0.94 4.05
N ASN A 10 8.39 -0.55 2.79
CA ASN A 10 9.43 -1.11 1.92
C ASN A 10 9.40 -2.65 1.78
N GLY A 11 8.18 -3.23 1.79
CA GLY A 11 7.99 -4.68 1.73
C GLY A 11 8.21 -5.44 3.04
N GLU A 12 8.62 -4.77 4.12
CA GLU A 12 8.76 -5.34 5.45
C GLU A 12 7.54 -5.01 6.32
N LYS A 13 7.09 -5.97 7.13
CA LYS A 13 5.99 -5.80 8.07
C LYS A 13 6.49 -5.21 9.38
N TYR A 14 5.73 -4.29 9.92
CA TYR A 14 5.95 -3.67 11.23
C TYR A 14 4.74 -3.84 12.11
N LEU A 15 4.96 -4.28 13.34
CA LEU A 15 3.95 -4.29 14.39
C LEU A 15 3.88 -2.92 15.03
N VAL A 16 2.67 -2.44 15.26
CA VAL A 16 2.41 -1.25 16.07
C VAL A 16 2.12 -1.70 17.50
N ILE A 17 2.97 -1.28 18.41
CA ILE A 17 2.84 -1.59 19.83
C ILE A 17 2.49 -0.32 20.58
N GLU A 18 1.46 -0.40 21.43
CA GLU A 18 1.17 0.62 22.42
C GLU A 18 1.76 0.22 23.78
N ASP A 19 2.58 1.12 24.32
CA ASP A 19 3.16 0.95 25.64
C ASP A 19 2.34 1.67 26.71
N SER A 20 2.35 1.11 27.93
CA SER A 20 1.78 1.73 29.11
C SER A 20 2.53 2.98 29.61
N TRP A 21 3.63 3.37 28.93
CA TRP A 21 4.48 4.50 29.35
C TRP A 21 3.96 5.88 28.92
N GLY A 22 2.83 5.92 28.21
CA GLY A 22 2.15 7.15 27.83
C GLY A 22 2.68 7.80 26.53
N GLN A 23 1.97 8.84 26.10
CA GLN A 23 2.19 9.47 24.78
C GLN A 23 3.51 10.26 24.66
N ALA A 24 4.23 10.48 25.75
CA ALA A 24 5.52 11.17 25.75
C ALA A 24 6.67 10.30 25.18
N TYR A 25 6.49 8.99 25.10
CA TYR A 25 7.52 8.06 24.66
C TYR A 25 7.24 7.51 23.27
N GLY A 26 8.29 7.26 22.49
CA GLY A 26 8.19 6.74 21.14
C GLY A 26 7.46 7.69 20.19
N ASN A 27 6.66 7.16 19.29
CA ASN A 27 5.82 7.94 18.41
C ASN A 27 4.40 8.06 19.01
N LYS A 28 4.18 9.04 19.87
CA LYS A 28 2.92 9.26 20.60
C LYS A 28 2.45 8.02 21.39
N GLY A 29 3.35 7.40 22.14
CA GLY A 29 3.07 6.20 22.91
C GLY A 29 3.14 4.89 22.11
N ARG A 30 3.54 4.95 20.84
CA ARG A 30 3.64 3.79 19.95
C ARG A 30 5.07 3.49 19.57
N ARG A 31 5.39 2.21 19.43
CA ARG A 31 6.63 1.70 18.84
C ARG A 31 6.32 0.82 17.64
N PHE A 32 7.25 0.80 16.71
CA PHE A 32 7.16 -0.02 15.50
C PHE A 32 8.26 -1.08 15.54
N LEU A 33 7.87 -2.35 15.57
CA LEU A 33 8.81 -3.47 15.55
C LEU A 33 8.73 -4.15 14.18
N SER A 34 9.85 -4.23 13.47
CA SER A 34 9.88 -4.95 12.20
C SER A 34 9.70 -6.46 12.41
N GLU A 35 9.16 -7.14 11.40
CA GLU A 35 9.00 -8.60 11.42
C GLU A 35 10.34 -9.29 11.67
N THR A 36 11.40 -8.84 11.02
CA THR A 36 12.76 -9.37 11.19
C THR A 36 13.24 -9.25 12.65
N TRP A 37 13.04 -8.09 13.27
CA TRP A 37 13.40 -7.89 14.67
C TRP A 37 12.57 -8.79 15.60
N VAL A 38 11.26 -8.88 15.38
CA VAL A 38 10.36 -9.73 16.15
C VAL A 38 10.81 -11.19 16.07
N ARG A 39 11.03 -11.72 14.87
CA ARG A 39 11.46 -13.11 14.66
C ARG A 39 12.80 -13.43 15.31
N SER A 40 13.72 -12.47 15.39
CA SER A 40 15.05 -12.67 15.98
C SER A 40 15.09 -12.62 17.49
N ARG A 41 14.10 -12.03 18.14
CA ARG A 41 14.12 -11.72 19.59
C ARG A 41 13.04 -12.44 20.41
N PHE A 42 11.99 -12.94 19.77
CA PHE A 42 10.94 -13.68 20.48
C PHE A 42 11.33 -15.15 20.63
N THR A 43 11.92 -15.49 21.75
CA THR A 43 12.36 -16.86 22.08
C THR A 43 11.44 -17.60 23.05
N GLY A 44 10.31 -17.07 23.44
CA GLY A 44 9.40 -17.76 24.35
C GLY A 44 8.13 -17.01 24.65
N ALA A 45 7.06 -17.77 24.70
CA ALA A 45 5.76 -17.49 25.33
C ALA A 45 5.12 -16.14 25.03
N MET A 46 4.74 -15.91 23.77
CA MET A 46 3.60 -15.06 23.48
C MET A 46 2.50 -15.90 22.85
N TYR A 47 1.37 -15.98 23.51
CA TYR A 47 0.14 -16.47 22.93
C TYR A 47 -0.38 -15.43 21.95
N PHE A 48 0.01 -15.53 20.69
CA PHE A 48 -0.75 -14.94 19.61
C PHE A 48 -1.84 -15.94 19.25
N ILE A 49 -3.01 -15.78 19.83
CA ILE A 49 -4.19 -16.50 19.41
C ILE A 49 -4.47 -16.03 17.98
N ASP A 50 -4.27 -16.94 17.03
CA ASP A 50 -4.73 -16.81 15.64
C ASP A 50 -4.12 -15.69 14.78
N TRP A 51 -2.81 -15.47 14.88
CA TRP A 51 -2.14 -14.61 13.94
C TRP A 51 -1.83 -15.35 12.63
N LYS A 52 -2.80 -15.43 11.77
CA LYS A 52 -2.56 -15.74 10.36
C LYS A 52 -1.90 -14.52 9.74
N PHE A 53 -0.58 -14.56 9.56
CA PHE A 53 0.06 -13.68 8.59
C PHE A 53 -0.51 -14.06 7.22
N GLU A 54 -1.59 -13.43 6.81
CA GLU A 54 -1.94 -13.46 5.40
C GLU A 54 -0.74 -12.90 4.66
N GLN A 55 -0.03 -13.78 3.96
CA GLN A 55 0.95 -13.35 2.99
C GLN A 55 0.16 -12.53 1.98
N VAL A 56 0.25 -11.20 2.05
CA VAL A 56 -0.34 -10.33 1.03
C VAL A 56 0.40 -10.67 -0.25
N GLN A 57 -0.18 -11.58 -1.03
CA GLN A 57 0.41 -11.99 -2.28
C GLN A 57 0.48 -10.78 -3.19
N LYS A 58 1.64 -10.60 -3.81
CA LYS A 58 1.82 -9.56 -4.81
C LYS A 58 0.76 -9.74 -5.90
N PRO A 59 -0.10 -8.73 -6.15
CA PRO A 59 -1.09 -8.83 -7.21
C PRO A 59 -0.39 -9.07 -8.55
N ARG A 60 -0.93 -9.97 -9.37
CA ARG A 60 -0.45 -10.21 -10.72
C ARG A 60 -1.59 -9.95 -11.70
N PHE A 61 -1.37 -9.02 -12.60
CA PHE A 61 -2.36 -8.66 -13.62
C PHE A 61 -1.70 -7.92 -14.78
N THR A 62 -2.08 -8.25 -16.02
CA THR A 62 -1.62 -7.54 -17.21
C THR A 62 -2.62 -6.44 -17.58
N PHE A 63 -2.18 -5.20 -17.52
CA PHE A 63 -2.97 -4.02 -17.81
C PHE A 63 -2.89 -3.66 -19.29
N ASN A 64 -3.99 -3.75 -20.04
CA ASN A 64 -4.05 -3.52 -21.47
C ASN A 64 -4.86 -2.28 -21.86
N LYS A 65 -5.56 -1.66 -20.91
CA LYS A 65 -6.46 -0.53 -21.19
C LYS A 65 -6.10 0.68 -20.34
N VAL A 66 -6.09 1.83 -20.99
CA VAL A 66 -5.97 3.12 -20.30
C VAL A 66 -7.18 3.31 -19.37
N MET A 67 -6.92 3.74 -18.15
CA MET A 67 -7.96 4.00 -17.14
C MET A 67 -7.99 5.48 -16.80
N LEU A 68 -9.20 6.04 -16.72
CA LEU A 68 -9.43 7.47 -16.52
C LEU A 68 -10.26 7.72 -15.26
N TYR A 69 -10.02 8.86 -14.65
CA TYR A 69 -10.84 9.37 -13.55
C TYR A 69 -12.33 9.35 -13.92
N GLY A 70 -13.18 8.91 -13.00
CA GLY A 70 -14.63 8.78 -13.19
C GLY A 70 -15.07 7.44 -13.79
N GLN A 71 -14.17 6.61 -14.32
CA GLN A 71 -14.52 5.29 -14.86
C GLN A 71 -14.73 4.26 -13.75
N LYS A 72 -15.55 3.23 -14.06
CA LYS A 72 -15.72 2.05 -13.22
C LYS A 72 -15.54 0.79 -14.03
N THR A 73 -14.47 0.02 -13.75
CA THR A 73 -14.12 -1.20 -14.48
C THR A 73 -13.46 -2.23 -13.56
N ALA A 74 -13.42 -3.51 -14.01
CA ALA A 74 -12.69 -4.56 -13.31
C ALA A 74 -11.17 -4.31 -13.30
N ASP A 75 -10.61 -3.69 -14.33
CA ASP A 75 -9.19 -3.35 -14.40
C ASP A 75 -8.81 -2.33 -13.31
N ILE A 76 -9.75 -1.41 -12.98
CA ILE A 76 -9.55 -0.45 -11.89
C ILE A 76 -9.56 -1.14 -10.52
N VAL A 77 -10.30 -2.25 -10.33
CA VAL A 77 -10.20 -3.07 -9.11
C VAL A 77 -8.75 -3.57 -8.95
N LYS A 78 -8.18 -4.12 -10.03
CA LYS A 78 -6.80 -4.61 -10.03
C LYS A 78 -5.77 -3.51 -9.80
N LEU A 79 -6.00 -2.34 -10.40
CA LEU A 79 -5.18 -1.15 -10.12
C LEU A 79 -5.23 -0.76 -8.64
N GLN A 80 -6.42 -0.73 -8.04
CA GLN A 80 -6.59 -0.44 -6.61
C GLN A 80 -5.90 -1.47 -5.72
N ASP A 81 -5.95 -2.75 -6.08
CA ASP A 81 -5.23 -3.81 -5.36
C ASP A 81 -3.71 -3.60 -5.42
N VAL A 82 -3.17 -3.22 -6.59
CA VAL A 82 -1.75 -2.83 -6.74
C VAL A 82 -1.42 -1.62 -5.88
N LEU A 83 -2.23 -0.56 -5.92
CA LEU A 83 -2.00 0.65 -5.15
C LEU A 83 -2.02 0.39 -3.64
N LYS A 84 -2.88 -0.51 -3.17
CA LYS A 84 -2.90 -0.97 -1.77
C LYS A 84 -1.64 -1.76 -1.41
N PHE A 85 -1.24 -2.68 -2.27
CA PHE A 85 -0.02 -3.46 -2.10
C PHE A 85 1.22 -2.56 -1.99
N GLU A 86 1.27 -1.49 -2.78
CA GLU A 86 2.32 -0.47 -2.76
C GLU A 86 2.24 0.48 -1.55
N GLY A 87 1.19 0.40 -0.74
CA GLY A 87 0.94 1.35 0.34
C GLY A 87 0.53 2.75 -0.12
N LEU A 88 0.09 2.88 -1.37
CA LEU A 88 -0.31 4.15 -1.99
C LEU A 88 -1.83 4.40 -1.94
N MET A 89 -2.56 3.46 -1.38
CA MET A 89 -4.00 3.54 -1.10
C MET A 89 -4.28 2.84 0.24
N PRO A 90 -5.20 3.36 1.08
CA PRO A 90 -5.54 2.73 2.36
C PRO A 90 -6.01 1.28 2.16
N THR A 91 -5.45 0.34 2.92
CA THR A 91 -5.82 -1.09 2.85
C THR A 91 -7.23 -1.35 3.34
N THR A 92 -7.74 -0.52 4.25
CA THR A 92 -9.11 -0.57 4.77
C THR A 92 -10.16 -0.16 3.74
N GLN A 93 -9.75 0.56 2.67
CA GLN A 93 -10.64 0.97 1.60
C GLN A 93 -10.94 -0.21 0.67
N GLN A 94 -12.22 -0.50 0.42
CA GLN A 94 -12.60 -1.54 -0.53
C GLN A 94 -12.17 -1.19 -1.97
N SER A 95 -11.71 -2.19 -2.75
CA SER A 95 -11.46 -2.04 -4.18
C SER A 95 -12.77 -2.06 -4.95
N THR A 96 -13.36 -0.88 -5.16
CA THR A 96 -14.70 -0.71 -5.74
C THR A 96 -14.72 -0.75 -7.26
N GLY A 97 -13.54 -0.67 -7.89
CA GLY A 97 -13.40 -0.49 -9.34
C GLY A 97 -13.77 0.91 -9.85
N TYR A 98 -14.11 1.84 -8.96
CA TYR A 98 -14.35 3.23 -9.34
C TYR A 98 -13.08 4.07 -9.20
N TYR A 99 -12.69 4.74 -10.28
CA TYR A 99 -11.53 5.64 -10.32
C TYR A 99 -11.90 7.00 -9.75
N GLY A 100 -12.09 7.06 -8.44
CA GLY A 100 -12.41 8.28 -7.70
C GLY A 100 -11.17 8.98 -7.16
N GLU A 101 -11.39 9.90 -6.22
CA GLU A 101 -10.36 10.75 -5.65
C GLU A 101 -9.23 9.98 -4.95
N ILE A 102 -9.57 8.91 -4.24
CA ILE A 102 -8.58 8.07 -3.53
C ILE A 102 -7.69 7.35 -4.55
N THR A 103 -8.27 6.76 -5.58
CA THR A 103 -7.52 6.10 -6.66
C THR A 103 -6.66 7.10 -7.42
N ARG A 104 -7.18 8.30 -7.71
CA ARG A 104 -6.45 9.40 -8.36
C ARG A 104 -5.17 9.76 -7.58
N LYS A 105 -5.29 9.97 -6.28
CA LYS A 105 -4.14 10.26 -5.39
C LYS A 105 -3.13 9.12 -5.39
N GLY A 106 -3.61 7.88 -5.31
CA GLY A 106 -2.75 6.68 -5.37
C GLY A 106 -2.01 6.56 -6.69
N VAL A 107 -2.69 6.82 -7.83
CA VAL A 107 -2.06 6.81 -9.15
C VAL A 107 -1.00 7.90 -9.28
N LEU A 108 -1.27 9.12 -8.83
CA LEU A 108 -0.26 10.19 -8.84
C LEU A 108 0.97 9.81 -8.00
N ALA A 109 0.76 9.25 -6.81
CA ALA A 109 1.84 8.80 -5.96
C ALA A 109 2.65 7.65 -6.60
N PHE A 110 1.99 6.71 -7.29
CA PHE A 110 2.63 5.65 -8.06
C PHE A 110 3.47 6.22 -9.20
N GLN A 111 2.91 7.14 -9.97
CA GLN A 111 3.60 7.79 -11.09
C GLN A 111 4.85 8.54 -10.64
N ARG A 112 4.80 9.22 -9.50
CA ARG A 112 5.97 9.89 -8.89
C ARG A 112 7.00 8.87 -8.37
N LYS A 113 6.56 7.84 -7.65
CA LYS A 113 7.44 6.80 -7.10
C LYS A 113 8.29 6.13 -8.19
N TYR A 114 7.68 5.87 -9.33
CA TYR A 114 8.32 5.18 -10.46
C TYR A 114 8.81 6.12 -11.57
N GLN A 115 8.74 7.43 -11.35
CA GLN A 115 9.19 8.45 -12.32
C GLN A 115 8.63 8.21 -13.73
N VAL A 116 7.31 7.97 -13.80
CA VAL A 116 6.61 7.60 -15.04
C VAL A 116 6.65 8.71 -16.09
N ALA A 117 6.72 9.97 -15.66
CA ALA A 117 6.81 11.17 -16.49
C ALA A 117 7.51 12.28 -15.69
N ASP A 118 7.81 13.40 -16.34
CA ASP A 118 8.30 14.59 -15.65
C ASP A 118 7.24 15.20 -14.71
N GLU A 119 7.67 16.00 -13.73
CA GLU A 119 6.76 16.54 -12.73
C GLU A 119 5.74 17.51 -13.33
N ALA A 120 6.07 18.21 -14.43
CA ALA A 120 5.15 19.10 -15.09
C ALA A 120 3.97 18.34 -15.70
N GLU A 121 4.23 17.22 -16.38
CA GLU A 121 3.20 16.30 -16.90
C GLU A 121 2.38 15.69 -15.75
N LEU A 122 3.03 15.27 -14.68
CA LEU A 122 2.37 14.67 -13.52
C LEU A 122 1.44 15.67 -12.79
N VAL A 123 1.88 16.90 -12.65
CA VAL A 123 1.06 17.98 -12.06
C VAL A 123 -0.13 18.29 -12.95
N ALA A 124 0.08 18.42 -14.27
CA ALA A 124 -0.99 18.73 -15.22
C ALA A 124 -2.08 17.64 -15.25
N LEU A 125 -1.68 16.37 -15.29
CA LEU A 125 -2.61 15.22 -15.28
C LEU A 125 -3.17 14.93 -13.88
N ASN A 126 -2.44 15.29 -12.86
CA ASN A 126 -2.80 15.16 -11.45
C ASN A 126 -3.38 13.78 -11.10
N GLY A 127 -2.79 12.71 -11.64
CA GLY A 127 -3.24 11.34 -11.42
C GLY A 127 -4.61 10.98 -12.02
N LYS A 128 -5.21 11.83 -12.86
CA LYS A 128 -6.51 11.55 -13.49
C LYS A 128 -6.45 10.53 -14.63
N ARG A 129 -5.24 10.14 -15.02
CA ARG A 129 -5.02 9.20 -16.11
C ARG A 129 -3.94 8.18 -15.77
N CYS A 130 -4.31 6.91 -15.83
CA CYS A 130 -3.39 5.78 -15.89
C CYS A 130 -3.16 5.45 -17.39
N GLY A 131 -2.24 6.17 -18.03
CA GLY A 131 -1.94 6.09 -19.46
C GLY A 131 -0.90 5.04 -19.80
N LEU A 132 -0.49 4.97 -21.08
CA LEU A 132 0.42 3.94 -21.60
C LEU A 132 1.75 3.87 -20.84
N LYS A 133 2.35 5.00 -20.49
CA LYS A 133 3.59 5.06 -19.69
C LYS A 133 3.38 4.38 -18.32
N THR A 134 2.26 4.65 -17.65
CA THR A 134 1.91 4.04 -16.36
C THR A 134 1.63 2.55 -16.51
N LEU A 135 0.91 2.14 -17.57
CA LEU A 135 0.63 0.72 -17.85
C LEU A 135 1.93 -0.06 -18.09
N ALA A 136 2.89 0.50 -18.80
CA ALA A 136 4.19 -0.14 -19.03
C ALA A 136 4.91 -0.43 -17.70
N VAL A 137 4.90 0.52 -16.76
CA VAL A 137 5.49 0.33 -15.43
C VAL A 137 4.69 -0.69 -14.60
N LEU A 138 3.36 -0.59 -14.60
CA LEU A 138 2.50 -1.58 -13.94
C LEU A 138 2.78 -2.99 -14.45
N ASN A 139 2.84 -3.19 -15.76
CA ASN A 139 3.10 -4.49 -16.36
C ASN A 139 4.53 -5.00 -16.10
N LYS A 140 5.53 -4.10 -16.08
CA LYS A 140 6.90 -4.47 -15.71
C LYS A 140 6.98 -5.12 -14.32
N TYR A 141 6.18 -4.64 -13.37
CA TYR A 141 6.28 -5.10 -11.98
C TYR A 141 5.16 -6.07 -11.57
N TYR A 142 4.02 -6.11 -12.28
CA TYR A 142 2.80 -6.79 -11.84
C TYR A 142 2.20 -7.79 -12.84
N SER A 143 2.75 -7.92 -14.06
CA SER A 143 2.33 -9.00 -14.97
C SER A 143 3.07 -10.31 -14.74
#